data_58428c5736089aef49169643e521d7ec
#
_entry.id   58428c5736089aef49169643e521d7ec
#
_cell.length_a   1.000
_cell.length_b   1.000
_cell.length_c   1.000
_cell.angle_alpha   90.00
_cell.angle_beta   90.00
_cell.angle_gamma   90.00
#
_symmetry.space_group_name_H-M   'P 1'
#
loop_
_entity.id
_entity.type
_entity.pdbx_description
1 polymer ?
#
loop_
_entity_poly.entity_id
_entity_poly.type
_entity_poly.pdbx_seq_one_letter_code
_entity_poly.pdbx_strand_id
1 'polypeptide(L)'
;KNKECFITQIDSFDPTQGDPTFACYFDIWEPIGLGDNDKYHNEKPYSWNKRLGDDASLAFEILKQEILEIVDAAQRRDLKAIDQIQFTKGLKWTIAFLYQDFNDPFIIPIVSKVNTKRIGYDHLYPKLPLPEFLPLLLADKGEQQFFPYVEKLFAMVRKGYLDNKQKKQQT
;
A
#
# COMPACT_ATOMS: atom_id res chain seq x y z
N LYS A 1 -12.93 -17.52 6.07
CA LYS A 1 -11.91 -17.41 5.00
C LYS A 1 -10.65 -16.87 5.67
N ASN A 2 -9.55 -17.62 5.57
CA ASN A 2 -8.34 -17.42 6.37
C ASN A 2 -7.67 -16.07 6.07
N LYS A 3 -7.23 -15.38 7.14
CA LYS A 3 -6.39 -14.18 7.06
C LYS A 3 -5.12 -14.41 6.22
N GLU A 4 -4.56 -15.61 6.21
CA GLU A 4 -3.42 -16.02 5.38
C GLU A 4 -3.67 -15.88 3.88
N CYS A 5 -4.87 -16.20 3.41
CA CYS A 5 -5.23 -16.07 1.99
C CYS A 5 -5.30 -14.60 1.53
N PHE A 6 -5.57 -13.69 2.46
CA PHE A 6 -5.65 -12.26 2.20
C PHE A 6 -4.25 -11.62 2.08
N ILE A 7 -3.32 -12.01 2.95
CA ILE A 7 -1.93 -11.54 2.91
C ILE A 7 -1.24 -12.03 1.64
N THR A 8 -1.44 -13.30 1.27
CA THR A 8 -0.89 -13.88 0.03
C THR A 8 -1.47 -13.22 -1.23
N GLN A 9 -2.71 -12.72 -1.19
CA GLN A 9 -3.29 -11.98 -2.31
C GLN A 9 -2.74 -10.54 -2.44
N ILE A 10 -2.34 -9.90 -1.35
CA ILE A 10 -1.65 -8.60 -1.40
C ILE A 10 -0.23 -8.76 -1.96
N ASP A 11 0.50 -9.79 -1.57
CA ASP A 11 1.82 -10.13 -2.12
C ASP A 11 1.76 -10.50 -3.61
N SER A 12 0.66 -11.11 -4.07
CA SER A 12 0.46 -11.46 -5.49
C SER A 12 0.14 -10.25 -6.38
N PHE A 13 -0.07 -9.06 -5.82
CA PHE A 13 -0.27 -7.85 -6.61
C PHE A 13 1.01 -7.33 -7.28
N ASP A 14 2.18 -7.77 -6.85
CA ASP A 14 3.43 -7.63 -7.63
C ASP A 14 4.28 -8.91 -7.54
N PRO A 15 3.94 -9.93 -8.33
CA PRO A 15 4.64 -11.21 -8.30
C PRO A 15 6.08 -11.14 -8.84
N THR A 16 6.52 -10.01 -9.35
CA THR A 16 7.84 -9.88 -10.02
C THR A 16 8.83 -8.97 -9.30
N GLN A 17 8.38 -8.24 -8.31
CA GLN A 17 9.23 -7.42 -7.46
C GLN A 17 8.54 -7.28 -6.11
N GLY A 18 8.69 -8.28 -5.26
CA GLY A 18 8.44 -8.06 -3.86
C GLY A 18 9.18 -6.80 -3.46
N ASP A 19 8.46 -5.68 -3.34
CA ASP A 19 9.06 -4.49 -2.74
C ASP A 19 9.49 -4.94 -1.34
N PRO A 20 10.81 -5.00 -1.05
CA PRO A 20 11.28 -5.44 0.27
C PRO A 20 10.66 -4.62 1.40
N THR A 21 10.10 -3.45 1.09
CA THR A 21 9.32 -2.63 2.01
C THR A 21 7.98 -3.27 2.39
N PHE A 22 7.35 -4.06 1.52
CA PHE A 22 6.11 -4.78 1.83
C PHE A 22 6.35 -5.98 2.74
N ALA A 23 7.38 -6.76 2.46
CA ALA A 23 7.79 -7.91 3.26
C ALA A 23 8.08 -7.52 4.73
N CYS A 24 8.65 -6.34 4.96
CA CYS A 24 9.09 -5.90 6.28
C CYS A 24 7.96 -5.64 7.30
N TYR A 25 6.69 -5.58 6.91
CA TYR A 25 5.59 -5.24 7.83
C TYR A 25 4.69 -6.41 8.21
N PHE A 26 4.65 -7.48 7.41
CA PHE A 26 3.73 -8.60 7.60
C PHE A 26 4.37 -9.98 7.54
N ASP A 27 5.62 -10.09 7.11
CA ASP A 27 6.27 -11.38 7.09
C ASP A 27 6.72 -11.79 8.49
N ILE A 28 6.20 -12.91 8.92
CA ILE A 28 6.85 -13.79 9.88
C ILE A 28 8.01 -14.42 9.12
N TRP A 29 9.11 -13.73 9.14
CA TRP A 29 10.26 -14.04 8.34
C TRP A 29 11.34 -14.63 9.22
N GLU A 30 11.92 -15.73 8.83
CA GLU A 30 13.23 -16.11 9.34
C GLU A 30 14.27 -15.17 8.71
N PRO A 31 14.88 -14.25 9.49
CA PRO A 31 15.84 -13.32 8.94
C PRO A 31 17.08 -14.10 8.50
N ILE A 32 17.19 -14.37 7.18
CA ILE A 32 18.41 -14.90 6.58
C ILE A 32 19.42 -13.76 6.56
N GLY A 33 20.27 -13.69 7.59
CA GLY A 33 21.48 -12.86 7.59
C GLY A 33 21.32 -11.38 7.91
N LEU A 34 20.19 -10.92 8.38
CA LEU A 34 20.06 -9.59 8.98
C LEU A 34 20.43 -9.69 10.46
N GLY A 35 21.69 -9.36 10.79
CA GLY A 35 22.02 -8.99 12.16
C GLY A 35 21.19 -7.80 12.60
N ASP A 36 21.13 -7.54 13.91
CA ASP A 36 20.55 -6.31 14.47
C ASP A 36 21.10 -5.12 13.69
N ASN A 37 20.23 -4.41 13.02
CA ASN A 37 20.57 -3.17 12.35
C ASN A 37 19.85 -2.00 13.06
N ASP A 38 20.21 -0.77 12.73
CA ASP A 38 19.69 0.43 13.39
C ASP A 38 18.16 0.59 13.26
N LYS A 39 17.52 -0.16 12.36
CA LYS A 39 16.10 -0.01 12.02
C LYS A 39 15.21 -1.14 12.51
N TYR A 40 15.75 -2.34 12.69
CA TYR A 40 14.95 -3.54 12.96
C TYR A 40 15.45 -4.30 14.17
N HIS A 41 14.53 -4.79 14.99
CA HIS A 41 14.75 -5.86 15.93
C HIS A 41 14.58 -7.21 15.23
N ASN A 42 15.44 -8.17 15.54
CA ASN A 42 15.40 -9.52 15.02
C ASN A 42 15.35 -10.51 16.18
N GLU A 43 14.18 -11.03 16.45
CA GLU A 43 13.95 -12.08 17.44
C GLU A 43 13.22 -13.23 16.74
N LYS A 44 13.88 -14.40 16.68
CA LYS A 44 13.27 -15.55 16.00
C LYS A 44 11.93 -15.94 16.63
N PRO A 45 10.89 -16.14 15.82
CA PRO A 45 10.84 -16.12 14.36
C PRO A 45 10.45 -14.77 13.75
N TYR A 46 10.49 -13.67 14.50
CA TYR A 46 9.98 -12.37 14.08
C TYR A 46 11.07 -11.33 13.84
N SER A 47 10.80 -10.42 12.92
CA SER A 47 11.54 -9.18 12.73
C SER A 47 10.57 -8.02 12.64
N TRP A 48 10.85 -6.90 13.33
CA TRP A 48 9.98 -5.72 13.31
C TRP A 48 10.76 -4.41 13.38
N ASN A 49 10.15 -3.34 12.92
CA ASN A 49 10.74 -2.02 13.00
C ASN A 49 10.82 -1.54 14.47
N LYS A 50 11.98 -1.03 14.89
CA LYS A 50 12.25 -0.54 16.26
C LYS A 50 11.26 0.53 16.74
N ARG A 51 10.61 1.27 15.83
CA ARG A 51 9.54 2.21 16.19
C ARG A 51 8.34 1.55 16.88
N LEU A 52 8.16 0.24 16.69
CA LEU A 52 7.07 -0.54 17.26
C LEU A 52 7.37 -1.06 18.69
N GLY A 53 8.53 -0.68 19.27
CA GLY A 53 8.93 -1.10 20.61
C GLY A 53 9.98 -2.20 20.62
N ASP A 54 10.37 -2.58 21.83
CA ASP A 54 11.56 -3.42 22.06
C ASP A 54 11.24 -4.92 22.14
N ASP A 55 9.96 -5.30 22.21
CA ASP A 55 9.55 -6.72 22.21
C ASP A 55 8.47 -7.02 21.16
N ALA A 56 8.41 -8.28 20.72
CA ALA A 56 7.53 -8.73 19.65
C ALA A 56 6.04 -8.58 20.00
N SER A 57 5.66 -8.78 21.26
CA SER A 57 4.25 -8.68 21.68
C SER A 57 3.76 -7.24 21.64
N LEU A 58 4.58 -6.32 22.15
CA LEU A 58 4.29 -4.88 22.07
C LEU A 58 4.22 -4.40 20.62
N ALA A 59 5.20 -4.80 19.79
CA ALA A 59 5.23 -4.48 18.38
C ALA A 59 3.97 -4.96 17.65
N PHE A 60 3.50 -6.18 17.97
CA PHE A 60 2.27 -6.74 17.40
C PHE A 60 1.03 -5.93 17.81
N GLU A 61 0.90 -5.57 19.09
CA GLU A 61 -0.27 -4.79 19.55
C GLU A 61 -0.29 -3.38 18.96
N ILE A 62 0.86 -2.71 18.85
CA ILE A 62 0.96 -1.40 18.20
C ILE A 62 0.57 -1.51 16.72
N LEU A 63 1.12 -2.49 15.99
CA LEU A 63 0.81 -2.71 14.58
C LEU A 63 -0.68 -3.00 14.36
N LYS A 64 -1.27 -3.83 15.22
CA LYS A 64 -2.70 -4.15 15.20
C LYS A 64 -3.54 -2.89 15.43
N GLN A 65 -3.17 -2.05 16.39
CA GLN A 65 -3.86 -0.80 16.66
C GLN A 65 -3.79 0.16 15.47
N GLU A 66 -2.61 0.34 14.86
CA GLU A 66 -2.44 1.16 13.65
C GLU A 66 -3.32 0.66 12.48
N ILE A 67 -3.44 -0.65 12.29
CA ILE A 67 -4.33 -1.24 11.28
C ILE A 67 -5.79 -0.92 11.59
N LEU A 68 -6.22 -1.05 12.85
CA LEU A 68 -7.60 -0.73 13.26
C LEU A 68 -7.91 0.77 13.05
N GLU A 69 -6.96 1.65 13.33
CA GLU A 69 -7.10 3.09 13.06
C GLU A 69 -7.26 3.40 11.57
N ILE A 70 -6.51 2.71 10.70
CA ILE A 70 -6.66 2.84 9.24
C ILE A 70 -8.05 2.38 8.81
N VAL A 71 -8.52 1.24 9.32
CA VAL A 71 -9.85 0.69 9.00
C VAL A 71 -10.96 1.65 9.43
N ASP A 72 -10.89 2.15 10.66
CA ASP A 72 -11.86 3.08 11.21
C ASP A 72 -11.87 4.42 10.43
N ALA A 73 -10.71 4.97 10.11
CA ALA A 73 -10.62 6.17 9.29
C ALA A 73 -11.17 5.96 7.85
N ALA A 74 -10.95 4.77 7.26
CA ALA A 74 -11.53 4.41 5.97
C ALA A 74 -13.06 4.32 6.03
N GLN A 75 -13.61 3.71 7.08
CA GLN A 75 -15.06 3.63 7.27
C GLN A 75 -15.71 5.02 7.47
N ARG A 76 -15.01 5.94 8.14
CA ARG A 76 -15.44 7.33 8.29
C ARG A 76 -15.15 8.22 7.08
N ARG A 77 -14.51 7.70 6.03
CA ARG A 77 -14.10 8.45 4.83
C ARG A 77 -13.10 9.59 5.13
N ASP A 78 -12.31 9.44 6.16
CA ASP A 78 -11.35 10.46 6.60
C ASP A 78 -9.97 10.27 5.97
N LEU A 79 -9.81 10.76 4.72
CA LEU A 79 -8.55 10.69 3.99
C LEU A 79 -7.38 11.38 4.73
N LYS A 80 -7.67 12.44 5.51
CA LYS A 80 -6.63 13.16 6.26
C LYS A 80 -6.15 12.33 7.44
N ALA A 81 -7.07 11.70 8.18
CA ALA A 81 -6.70 10.79 9.26
C ALA A 81 -5.86 9.62 8.72
N ILE A 82 -6.28 8.99 7.61
CA ILE A 82 -5.50 7.94 6.97
C ILE A 82 -4.09 8.43 6.64
N ASP A 83 -3.93 9.62 6.06
CA ASP A 83 -2.62 10.14 5.66
C ASP A 83 -1.68 10.37 6.85
N GLN A 84 -2.22 10.75 8.01
CA GLN A 84 -1.47 11.04 9.23
C GLN A 84 -1.00 9.81 10.00
N ILE A 85 -1.66 8.65 9.85
CA ILE A 85 -1.26 7.42 10.55
C ILE A 85 0.15 7.02 10.11
N GLN A 86 1.03 6.76 11.09
CA GLN A 86 2.41 6.33 10.85
C GLN A 86 2.45 4.86 10.43
N PHE A 87 2.32 4.63 9.14
CA PHE A 87 2.33 3.31 8.53
C PHE A 87 2.99 3.35 7.16
N THR A 88 3.46 2.20 6.63
CA THR A 88 3.99 2.18 5.26
C THR A 88 2.95 2.68 4.27
N LYS A 89 3.30 3.72 3.52
CA LYS A 89 2.38 4.48 2.69
C LYS A 89 1.56 3.61 1.73
N GLY A 90 2.20 2.75 0.97
CA GLY A 90 1.49 1.88 0.02
C GLY A 90 0.50 0.96 0.73
N LEU A 91 0.96 0.28 1.78
CA LEU A 91 0.17 -0.68 2.53
C LEU A 91 -0.99 -0.01 3.27
N LYS A 92 -0.75 1.14 3.91
CA LYS A 92 -1.79 1.95 4.56
C LYS A 92 -2.98 2.22 3.63
N TRP A 93 -2.70 2.75 2.46
CA TRP A 93 -3.73 3.06 1.48
C TRP A 93 -4.37 1.83 0.84
N THR A 94 -3.65 0.71 0.75
CA THR A 94 -4.22 -0.57 0.33
C THR A 94 -5.19 -1.11 1.38
N ILE A 95 -4.83 -1.07 2.66
CA ILE A 95 -5.74 -1.44 3.76
C ILE A 95 -6.99 -0.56 3.71
N ALA A 96 -6.82 0.76 3.64
CA ALA A 96 -7.93 1.69 3.57
C ALA A 96 -8.85 1.43 2.36
N PHE A 97 -8.29 1.12 1.18
CA PHE A 97 -9.05 0.70 0.01
C PHE A 97 -9.88 -0.56 0.26
N LEU A 98 -9.32 -1.57 0.91
CA LEU A 98 -9.99 -2.85 1.14
C LEU A 98 -11.11 -2.78 2.18
N TYR A 99 -11.05 -1.81 3.08
CA TYR A 99 -12.02 -1.64 4.16
C TYR A 99 -12.97 -0.46 3.96
N GLN A 100 -12.89 0.25 2.84
CA GLN A 100 -13.90 1.26 2.48
C GLN A 100 -15.25 0.64 2.15
N ASP A 101 -16.31 1.44 2.20
CA ASP A 101 -17.61 1.01 1.69
C ASP A 101 -17.60 0.98 0.15
N PHE A 102 -17.72 -0.20 -0.43
CA PHE A 102 -17.76 -0.38 -1.89
C PHE A 102 -19.11 0.00 -2.53
N ASN A 103 -20.14 0.30 -1.75
CA ASN A 103 -21.35 0.93 -2.29
C ASN A 103 -21.14 2.42 -2.58
N ASP A 104 -20.23 3.07 -1.85
CA ASP A 104 -19.82 4.45 -2.06
C ASP A 104 -18.28 4.60 -1.96
N PRO A 105 -17.54 4.01 -2.90
CA PRO A 105 -16.07 3.96 -2.82
C PRO A 105 -15.45 5.32 -3.08
N PHE A 106 -14.38 5.65 -2.34
CA PHE A 106 -13.70 6.94 -2.40
C PHE A 106 -12.16 6.85 -2.45
N ILE A 107 -11.60 5.65 -2.29
CA ILE A 107 -10.15 5.41 -2.35
C ILE A 107 -9.83 4.55 -3.57
N ILE A 108 -8.85 5.00 -4.35
CA ILE A 108 -8.21 4.22 -5.42
C ILE A 108 -6.76 3.98 -5.00
N PRO A 109 -6.25 2.74 -4.89
CA PRO A 109 -4.95 2.44 -4.28
C PRO A 109 -3.78 2.69 -5.26
N ILE A 110 -3.82 3.80 -5.99
CA ILE A 110 -2.73 4.27 -6.86
C ILE A 110 -2.04 5.45 -6.19
N VAL A 111 -1.12 5.14 -5.30
CA VAL A 111 -0.54 6.11 -4.35
C VAL A 111 0.98 6.30 -4.51
N SER A 112 1.62 5.61 -5.43
CA SER A 112 3.04 5.79 -5.70
C SER A 112 3.28 6.79 -6.84
N LYS A 113 4.36 7.59 -6.74
CA LYS A 113 4.78 8.53 -7.79
C LYS A 113 4.99 7.84 -9.14
N VAL A 114 5.51 6.61 -9.13
CA VAL A 114 5.74 5.84 -10.35
C VAL A 114 4.43 5.45 -11.01
N ASN A 115 3.46 4.99 -10.23
CA ASN A 115 2.17 4.55 -10.75
C ASN A 115 1.33 5.74 -11.23
N THR A 116 1.34 6.87 -10.51
CA THR A 116 0.64 8.09 -10.94
C THR A 116 1.20 8.63 -12.25
N LYS A 117 2.53 8.57 -12.47
CA LYS A 117 3.15 8.91 -13.75
C LYS A 117 2.68 7.98 -14.87
N ARG A 118 2.58 6.68 -14.61
CA ARG A 118 2.13 5.70 -15.63
C ARG A 118 0.71 5.91 -16.11
N ILE A 119 -0.14 6.49 -15.27
CA ILE A 119 -1.53 6.83 -15.60
C ILE A 119 -1.71 8.29 -16.04
N GLY A 120 -0.62 9.06 -16.21
CA GLY A 120 -0.67 10.42 -16.72
C GLY A 120 -0.95 11.52 -15.71
N TYR A 121 -0.84 11.24 -14.40
CA TYR A 121 -1.13 12.19 -13.33
C TYR A 121 0.10 12.74 -12.60
N ASP A 122 1.29 12.63 -13.20
CA ASP A 122 2.54 13.14 -12.62
C ASP A 122 2.58 14.68 -12.51
N HIS A 123 1.72 15.39 -13.21
CA HIS A 123 1.55 16.83 -13.09
C HIS A 123 0.83 17.26 -11.80
N LEU A 124 0.02 16.36 -11.20
CA LEU A 124 -0.71 16.59 -9.96
C LEU A 124 0.02 15.96 -8.77
N TYR A 125 0.39 14.69 -8.84
CA TYR A 125 1.04 13.99 -7.75
C TYR A 125 2.55 13.83 -8.03
N PRO A 126 3.47 14.10 -7.07
CA PRO A 126 3.23 14.32 -5.63
C PRO A 126 3.05 15.79 -5.20
N LYS A 127 2.72 16.70 -6.08
CA LYS A 127 2.53 18.13 -5.72
C LYS A 127 1.37 18.32 -4.76
N LEU A 128 0.29 17.54 -4.92
CA LEU A 128 -0.82 17.47 -3.99
C LEU A 128 -0.63 16.30 -3.02
N PRO A 129 -0.98 16.45 -1.74
CA PRO A 129 -1.07 15.34 -0.82
C PRO A 129 -2.17 14.36 -1.25
N LEU A 130 -2.08 13.10 -0.84
CA LEU A 130 -3.05 12.07 -1.25
C LEU A 130 -4.51 12.41 -0.89
N PRO A 131 -4.81 13.00 0.28
CA PRO A 131 -6.18 13.43 0.60
C PRO A 131 -6.79 14.41 -0.40
N GLU A 132 -5.97 15.18 -1.11
CA GLU A 132 -6.41 16.10 -2.16
C GLU A 132 -6.35 15.47 -3.55
N PHE A 133 -5.39 14.61 -3.80
CA PHE A 133 -5.19 13.96 -5.09
C PHE A 133 -6.26 12.88 -5.38
N LEU A 134 -6.60 12.04 -4.39
CA LEU A 134 -7.53 10.93 -4.58
C LEU A 134 -8.94 11.37 -4.99
N PRO A 135 -9.52 12.44 -4.42
CA PRO A 135 -10.80 12.98 -4.92
C PRO A 135 -10.77 13.43 -6.37
N LEU A 136 -9.65 14.02 -6.83
CA LEU A 136 -9.50 14.42 -8.24
C LEU A 136 -9.43 13.20 -9.16
N LEU A 137 -8.67 12.19 -8.75
CA LEU A 137 -8.59 10.93 -9.50
C LEU A 137 -9.96 10.23 -9.56
N LEU A 138 -10.73 10.28 -8.48
CA LEU A 138 -12.08 9.72 -8.43
C LEU A 138 -13.07 10.52 -9.30
N ALA A 139 -12.96 11.85 -9.33
CA ALA A 139 -13.79 12.71 -10.16
C ALA A 139 -13.61 12.40 -11.67
N ASP A 140 -12.41 12.04 -12.09
CA ASP A 140 -12.09 11.65 -13.47
C ASP A 140 -12.78 10.35 -13.92
N LYS A 141 -13.27 9.56 -12.96
CA LYS A 141 -14.12 8.40 -13.24
C LYS A 141 -15.40 8.80 -13.99
N GLY A 142 -15.93 9.99 -13.71
CA GLY A 142 -17.22 10.42 -14.23
C GLY A 142 -18.32 9.40 -13.92
N GLU A 143 -19.12 9.06 -14.93
CA GLU A 143 -20.23 8.09 -14.83
C GLU A 143 -19.80 6.62 -14.91
N GLN A 144 -18.50 6.35 -15.13
CA GLN A 144 -18.00 4.99 -15.18
C GLN A 144 -18.22 4.28 -13.83
N GLN A 145 -18.51 2.98 -13.89
CA GLN A 145 -18.53 2.15 -12.68
C GLN A 145 -17.14 2.11 -12.03
N PHE A 146 -17.11 2.04 -10.71
CA PHE A 146 -15.88 2.13 -9.93
C PHE A 146 -14.86 1.06 -10.29
N PHE A 147 -15.24 -0.23 -10.23
CA PHE A 147 -14.29 -1.32 -10.49
C PHE A 147 -13.75 -1.34 -11.92
N PRO A 148 -14.55 -1.19 -12.99
CA PRO A 148 -14.04 -1.05 -14.34
C PRO A 148 -13.09 0.12 -14.52
N TYR A 149 -13.32 1.25 -13.84
CA TYR A 149 -12.41 2.39 -13.86
C TYR A 149 -11.08 2.07 -13.17
N VAL A 150 -11.11 1.47 -11.98
CA VAL A 150 -9.91 1.04 -11.24
C VAL A 150 -9.12 0.02 -12.06
N GLU A 151 -9.78 -0.97 -12.65
CA GLU A 151 -9.15 -1.98 -13.51
C GLU A 151 -8.43 -1.34 -14.72
N LYS A 152 -9.07 -0.35 -15.38
CA LYS A 152 -8.45 0.43 -16.44
C LYS A 152 -7.16 1.13 -15.96
N LEU A 153 -7.17 1.77 -14.79
CA LEU A 153 -6.00 2.43 -14.23
C LEU A 153 -4.87 1.42 -13.94
N PHE A 154 -5.19 0.25 -13.37
CA PHE A 154 -4.21 -0.80 -13.15
C PHE A 154 -3.66 -1.39 -14.46
N ALA A 155 -4.47 -1.51 -15.49
CA ALA A 155 -4.00 -1.93 -16.82
C ALA A 155 -2.97 -0.93 -17.38
N MET A 156 -3.19 0.38 -17.22
CA MET A 156 -2.23 1.42 -17.62
C MET A 156 -0.93 1.33 -16.82
N VAL A 157 -1.01 1.13 -15.48
CA VAL A 157 0.17 0.91 -14.61
C VAL A 157 0.98 -0.30 -15.09
N ARG A 158 0.32 -1.42 -15.36
CA ARG A 158 0.95 -2.66 -15.84
C ARG A 158 1.61 -2.47 -17.20
N LYS A 159 0.93 -1.84 -18.16
CA LYS A 159 1.49 -1.52 -19.48
C LYS A 159 2.76 -0.69 -19.34
N GLY A 160 2.73 0.41 -18.59
CA GLY A 160 3.91 1.25 -18.35
C GLY A 160 5.08 0.54 -17.68
N TYR A 161 4.81 -0.51 -16.89
CA TYR A 161 5.84 -1.37 -16.33
C TYR A 161 6.51 -2.22 -17.41
N LEU A 162 5.72 -2.87 -18.27
CA LEU A 162 6.23 -3.73 -19.36
C LEU A 162 7.06 -2.93 -20.36
N ASP A 163 6.59 -1.75 -20.77
CA ASP A 163 7.29 -0.85 -21.70
C ASP A 163 8.67 -0.45 -21.12
N ASN A 164 8.76 -0.17 -19.82
CA ASN A 164 10.02 0.19 -19.18
C ASN A 164 10.99 -1.01 -19.06
N LYS A 165 10.46 -2.22 -18.85
CA LYS A 165 11.27 -3.45 -18.79
C LYS A 165 11.90 -3.75 -20.16
N GLN A 166 11.13 -3.62 -21.23
CA GLN A 166 11.64 -3.83 -22.59
C GLN A 166 12.75 -2.82 -22.96
N LYS A 167 12.59 -1.55 -22.62
CA LYS A 167 13.62 -0.52 -22.84
C LYS A 167 14.93 -0.83 -22.14
N LYS A 168 14.90 -1.38 -20.90
CA LYS A 168 16.10 -1.74 -20.15
C LYS A 168 16.82 -2.99 -20.68
N GLN A 169 16.14 -3.84 -21.45
CA GLN A 169 16.76 -5.02 -22.07
C GLN A 169 17.41 -4.73 -23.41
N GLN A 170 17.14 -3.56 -24.01
CA GLN A 170 17.69 -3.11 -25.28
C GLN A 170 18.90 -2.15 -25.14
N THR A 171 19.26 -1.83 -23.90
CA THR A 171 20.43 -1.01 -23.53
C THR A 171 21.50 -1.84 -22.86
#